data_9cb325c5bbef6a2f5cab4a27b4406f07
#
_entry.id   9cb325c5bbef6a2f5cab4a27b4406f07
#
_cell.length_a   1.000
_cell.length_b   1.000
_cell.length_c   1.000
_cell.angle_alpha   90.00
_cell.angle_beta   90.00
_cell.angle_gamma   90.00
#
_symmetry.space_group_name_H-M   'P 1'
#
loop_
_entity.id
_entity.type
_entity.pdbx_description
1 polymer ?
#
loop_
_entity_poly.entity_id
_entity_poly.type
_entity_poly.pdbx_seq_one_letter_code
_entity_poly.pdbx_strand_id
1 'polypeptide(L)'
;MWNGKKKAVTFSIDDGVVQDRRAVALLNKYGLKGTFNLNSNYLGQGGLTTWLKKVVSHSKVEASEVKDLYKGHEVAVHTLTHPHLEEIEDEAEIVRQVEEDRKKLSELCGYEVVGMAYPYGTYNDKVVKCILEKTGVKYSRTVKSTYDFTPQKEDLLRFHPTVYYVEKCLEEVVDKFLATETDEPQLLYIWGHTYELDAELITWEAFERVCQKLANRDDIFYGTNKEVLL
;
A
#
# COMPACT_ATOMS: atom_id res chain seq x y z
N MET A 1 -0.12 -20.78 -4.72
CA MET A 1 -0.80 -19.59 -4.16
C MET A 1 -0.82 -19.75 -2.65
N TRP A 2 -0.34 -18.79 -1.89
CA TRP A 2 -0.45 -18.54 -0.45
C TRP A 2 -0.16 -19.75 0.48
N ASN A 3 0.86 -20.54 0.13
CA ASN A 3 1.27 -21.72 0.90
C ASN A 3 0.13 -22.73 1.19
N GLY A 4 -0.79 -22.90 0.23
CA GLY A 4 -1.93 -23.81 0.35
C GLY A 4 -3.16 -23.22 1.06
N LYS A 5 -3.07 -21.99 1.57
CA LYS A 5 -4.20 -21.31 2.22
C LYS A 5 -5.15 -20.70 1.18
N LYS A 6 -6.43 -20.62 1.52
CA LYS A 6 -7.48 -20.05 0.65
C LYS A 6 -7.70 -18.56 0.88
N LYS A 7 -7.35 -18.06 2.05
CA LYS A 7 -7.49 -16.64 2.41
C LYS A 7 -6.13 -15.96 2.50
N ALA A 8 -6.04 -14.71 2.02
CA ALA A 8 -4.88 -13.87 2.22
C ALA A 8 -5.29 -12.46 2.67
N VAL A 9 -4.41 -11.83 3.44
CA VAL A 9 -4.56 -10.44 3.91
C VAL A 9 -3.28 -9.69 3.63
N THR A 10 -3.42 -8.46 3.13
CA THR A 10 -2.33 -7.51 2.96
C THR A 10 -2.79 -6.08 3.29
N PHE A 11 -1.84 -5.25 3.69
CA PHE A 11 -2.02 -3.82 3.86
C PHE A 11 -1.16 -3.06 2.84
N SER A 12 -1.67 -1.94 2.33
CA SER A 12 -0.95 -1.04 1.41
C SER A 12 -1.03 0.37 1.95
N ILE A 13 0.09 0.95 2.35
CA ILE A 13 0.16 2.23 3.06
C ILE A 13 0.99 3.19 2.24
N ASP A 14 0.44 4.40 2.01
CA ASP A 14 1.04 5.38 1.12
C ASP A 14 1.81 6.45 1.88
N ASP A 15 2.67 7.17 1.13
CA ASP A 15 3.35 8.40 1.46
C ASP A 15 4.63 8.31 2.30
N GLY A 16 4.89 7.23 3.01
CA GLY A 16 6.12 7.09 3.80
C GLY A 16 6.26 8.16 4.89
N VAL A 17 5.20 8.40 5.65
CA VAL A 17 5.18 9.41 6.71
C VAL A 17 5.65 8.84 8.05
N VAL A 18 6.07 9.73 8.98
CA VAL A 18 6.63 9.32 10.28
C VAL A 18 5.70 8.45 11.12
N GLN A 19 4.39 8.53 10.92
CA GLN A 19 3.39 7.69 11.56
C GLN A 19 3.49 6.21 11.16
N ASP A 20 4.14 5.89 10.04
CA ASP A 20 4.40 4.51 9.62
C ASP A 20 5.13 3.71 10.69
N ARG A 21 5.97 4.35 11.50
CA ARG A 21 6.66 3.72 12.64
C ARG A 21 5.70 3.03 13.60
N ARG A 22 4.55 3.69 13.89
CA ARG A 22 3.50 3.12 14.76
C ARG A 22 2.72 2.03 14.04
N ALA A 23 2.39 2.22 12.75
CA ALA A 23 1.70 1.21 11.96
C ALA A 23 2.53 -0.07 11.81
N VAL A 24 3.83 0.05 11.48
CA VAL A 24 4.77 -1.09 11.43
C VAL A 24 4.82 -1.82 12.77
N ALA A 25 4.91 -1.09 13.88
CA ALA A 25 4.91 -1.71 15.21
C ALA A 25 3.62 -2.50 15.48
N LEU A 26 2.45 -1.98 15.07
CA LEU A 26 1.17 -2.67 15.20
C LEU A 26 1.09 -3.89 14.29
N LEU A 27 1.45 -3.77 13.00
CA LEU A 27 1.45 -4.91 12.08
C LEU A 27 2.37 -6.03 12.60
N ASN A 28 3.57 -5.68 13.05
CA ASN A 28 4.51 -6.64 13.66
C ASN A 28 3.97 -7.31 14.92
N LYS A 29 3.33 -6.53 15.82
CA LYS A 29 2.71 -7.03 17.05
C LYS A 29 1.68 -8.13 16.77
N TYR A 30 0.94 -8.00 15.67
CA TYR A 30 -0.12 -8.93 15.28
C TYR A 30 0.28 -9.94 14.20
N GLY A 31 1.58 -10.00 13.82
CA GLY A 31 2.07 -10.93 12.81
C GLY A 31 1.52 -10.66 11.39
N LEU A 32 1.09 -9.43 11.14
CA LEU A 32 0.57 -8.99 9.85
C LEU A 32 1.68 -8.38 8.99
N LYS A 33 1.49 -8.35 7.69
CA LYS A 33 2.42 -7.73 6.74
C LYS A 33 1.75 -6.60 5.97
N GLY A 34 2.56 -5.66 5.51
CA GLY A 34 2.12 -4.55 4.68
C GLY A 34 3.16 -4.18 3.63
N THR A 35 2.72 -3.38 2.67
CA THR A 35 3.54 -2.73 1.66
C THR A 35 3.44 -1.23 1.87
N PHE A 36 4.58 -0.54 1.89
CA PHE A 36 4.69 0.89 2.09
C PHE A 36 5.15 1.54 0.79
N ASN A 37 4.28 2.36 0.22
CA ASN A 37 4.51 3.04 -1.06
C ASN A 37 5.15 4.40 -0.79
N LEU A 38 6.43 4.56 -1.16
CA LEU A 38 7.24 5.71 -0.76
C LEU A 38 7.54 6.63 -1.94
N ASN A 39 7.71 7.93 -1.65
CA ASN A 39 8.23 8.92 -2.58
C ASN A 39 9.69 9.20 -2.25
N SER A 40 10.64 8.62 -2.97
CA SER A 40 12.05 8.67 -2.59
C SER A 40 12.65 10.09 -2.55
N ASN A 41 12.15 11.03 -3.34
CA ASN A 41 12.61 12.41 -3.31
C ASN A 41 12.10 13.22 -2.09
N TYR A 42 11.11 12.69 -1.38
CA TYR A 42 10.56 13.37 -0.20
C TYR A 42 11.08 12.82 1.12
N LEU A 43 11.81 11.72 1.12
CA LEU A 43 12.38 11.13 2.33
C LEU A 43 13.20 12.18 3.12
N GLY A 44 12.94 12.24 4.45
CA GLY A 44 13.53 13.21 5.36
C GLY A 44 12.92 14.62 5.32
N GLN A 45 11.95 14.88 4.46
CA GLN A 45 11.31 16.20 4.39
C GLN A 45 10.24 16.37 5.48
N GLY A 46 10.29 17.52 6.17
CA GLY A 46 9.24 17.93 7.09
C GLY A 46 8.00 18.45 6.35
N GLY A 47 6.83 18.22 6.93
CA GLY A 47 5.59 18.70 6.36
C GLY A 47 4.41 18.64 7.34
N LEU A 48 3.36 19.40 7.04
CA LEU A 48 2.07 19.35 7.71
C LEU A 48 0.98 19.19 6.67
N THR A 49 -0.10 18.51 7.03
CA THR A 49 -1.33 18.44 6.23
C THR A 49 -2.55 18.72 7.11
N THR A 50 -3.67 19.08 6.49
CA THR A 50 -4.90 19.38 7.22
C THR A 50 -6.05 18.51 6.72
N TRP A 51 -6.60 17.72 7.62
CA TRP A 51 -7.78 16.90 7.38
C TRP A 51 -8.85 17.16 8.43
N LEU A 52 -10.11 17.32 8.00
CA LEU A 52 -11.25 17.59 8.90
C LEU A 52 -10.98 18.72 9.92
N LYS A 53 -10.26 19.78 9.49
CA LYS A 53 -9.80 20.91 10.33
C LYS A 53 -8.73 20.57 11.36
N LYS A 54 -8.17 19.35 11.35
CA LYS A 54 -7.07 18.93 12.21
C LYS A 54 -5.76 19.00 11.43
N VAL A 55 -4.78 19.71 11.96
CA VAL A 55 -3.43 19.78 11.40
C VAL A 55 -2.61 18.64 11.99
N VAL A 56 -2.00 17.83 11.14
CA VAL A 56 -1.18 16.70 11.54
C VAL A 56 0.16 16.71 10.81
N SER A 57 1.16 16.00 11.35
CA SER A 57 2.44 15.83 10.67
C SER A 57 2.27 15.06 9.36
N HIS A 58 2.88 15.58 8.30
CA HIS A 58 3.09 14.89 7.03
C HIS A 58 4.59 14.77 6.72
N SER A 59 5.41 14.84 7.78
CA SER A 59 6.86 14.64 7.67
C SER A 59 7.14 13.21 7.23
N LYS A 60 8.11 13.07 6.33
CA LYS A 60 8.49 11.77 5.76
C LYS A 60 9.54 11.09 6.64
N VAL A 61 9.57 9.76 6.59
CA VAL A 61 10.62 8.97 7.23
C VAL A 61 11.98 9.29 6.61
N GLU A 62 13.06 9.14 7.37
CA GLU A 62 14.42 9.36 6.89
C GLU A 62 14.86 8.24 5.93
N ALA A 63 15.60 8.60 4.87
CA ALA A 63 16.13 7.61 3.93
C ALA A 63 16.99 6.54 4.62
N SER A 64 17.74 6.94 5.65
CA SER A 64 18.61 6.04 6.42
C SER A 64 17.85 4.98 7.24
N GLU A 65 16.58 5.21 7.57
CA GLU A 65 15.78 4.28 8.36
C GLU A 65 14.93 3.32 7.51
N VAL A 66 14.75 3.58 6.21
CA VAL A 66 13.85 2.80 5.32
C VAL A 66 14.09 1.30 5.44
N LYS A 67 15.34 0.86 5.33
CA LYS A 67 15.69 -0.57 5.35
C LYS A 67 15.32 -1.25 6.66
N ASP A 68 15.56 -0.61 7.78
CA ASP A 68 15.35 -1.20 9.10
C ASP A 68 13.90 -1.03 9.56
N LEU A 69 13.28 0.12 9.28
CA LEU A 69 11.89 0.39 9.64
C LEU A 69 10.95 -0.61 8.96
N TYR A 70 11.10 -0.81 7.65
CA TYR A 70 10.19 -1.68 6.88
C TYR A 70 10.67 -3.13 6.77
N LYS A 71 11.63 -3.53 7.61
CA LYS A 71 12.10 -4.92 7.64
C LYS A 71 10.98 -5.92 7.92
N GLY A 72 10.82 -6.90 7.02
CA GLY A 72 9.71 -7.88 7.09
C GLY A 72 8.43 -7.45 6.37
N HIS A 73 8.38 -6.19 5.92
CA HIS A 73 7.38 -5.62 5.05
C HIS A 73 7.95 -5.37 3.64
N GLU A 74 7.14 -4.87 2.74
CA GLU A 74 7.55 -4.48 1.40
C GLU A 74 7.60 -2.96 1.30
N VAL A 75 8.61 -2.44 0.59
CA VAL A 75 8.64 -1.07 0.09
C VAL A 75 8.27 -1.09 -1.39
N ALA A 76 7.41 -0.16 -1.81
CA ALA A 76 6.95 -0.02 -3.18
C ALA A 76 7.01 1.44 -3.64
N VAL A 77 6.88 1.65 -4.94
CA VAL A 77 6.96 2.96 -5.60
C VAL A 77 5.70 3.78 -5.35
N HIS A 78 5.89 5.07 -5.07
CA HIS A 78 4.80 6.06 -5.11
C HIS A 78 5.17 7.29 -5.93
N THR A 79 6.07 7.11 -6.91
CA THR A 79 6.72 8.12 -7.75
C THR A 79 7.71 9.01 -6.98
N LEU A 80 8.62 9.67 -7.70
CA LEU A 80 9.61 10.56 -7.09
C LEU A 80 8.99 11.70 -6.29
N THR A 81 7.97 12.37 -6.86
CA THR A 81 7.44 13.66 -6.38
C THR A 81 5.91 13.72 -6.36
N HIS A 82 5.24 12.57 -6.36
CA HIS A 82 3.79 12.46 -6.22
C HIS A 82 2.97 13.31 -7.21
N PRO A 83 3.28 13.32 -8.54
CA PRO A 83 2.51 14.08 -9.52
C PRO A 83 1.23 13.32 -9.94
N HIS A 84 0.29 14.04 -10.55
CA HIS A 84 -0.74 13.45 -11.39
C HIS A 84 -0.11 12.92 -12.68
N LEU A 85 0.22 11.61 -12.72
CA LEU A 85 0.92 11.01 -13.87
C LEU A 85 0.14 11.13 -15.17
N GLU A 86 -1.18 11.08 -15.10
CA GLU A 86 -2.08 11.19 -16.26
C GLU A 86 -2.06 12.58 -16.91
N GLU A 87 -1.65 13.60 -16.18
CA GLU A 87 -1.52 14.98 -16.67
C GLU A 87 -0.16 15.24 -17.32
N ILE A 88 0.84 14.37 -17.12
CA ILE A 88 2.17 14.50 -17.71
C ILE A 88 2.10 14.12 -19.20
N GLU A 89 2.41 15.06 -20.09
CA GLU A 89 2.41 14.81 -21.55
C GLU A 89 3.64 14.02 -22.00
N ASP A 90 4.80 14.30 -21.42
CA ASP A 90 6.07 13.66 -21.78
C ASP A 90 6.18 12.25 -21.17
N GLU A 91 6.17 11.23 -22.03
CA GLU A 91 6.35 9.83 -21.60
C GLU A 91 7.68 9.60 -20.88
N ALA A 92 8.74 10.31 -21.26
CA ALA A 92 10.04 10.17 -20.59
C ALA A 92 9.97 10.64 -19.14
N GLU A 93 9.21 11.70 -18.86
CA GLU A 93 8.98 12.17 -17.48
C GLU A 93 8.12 11.20 -16.69
N ILE A 94 7.08 10.59 -17.28
CA ILE A 94 6.30 9.52 -16.63
C ILE A 94 7.22 8.38 -16.19
N VAL A 95 8.05 7.91 -17.13
CA VAL A 95 9.02 6.83 -16.86
C VAL A 95 10.02 7.24 -15.80
N ARG A 96 10.55 8.47 -15.86
CA ARG A 96 11.49 9.00 -14.87
C ARG A 96 10.89 9.01 -13.47
N GLN A 97 9.65 9.48 -13.31
CA GLN A 97 8.95 9.54 -12.03
C GLN A 97 8.81 8.16 -11.37
N VAL A 98 8.61 7.13 -12.17
CA VAL A 98 8.39 5.76 -11.69
C VAL A 98 9.71 4.99 -11.55
N GLU A 99 10.53 4.96 -12.61
CA GLU A 99 11.70 4.08 -12.65
C GLU A 99 12.88 4.60 -11.82
N GLU A 100 13.10 5.93 -11.73
CA GLU A 100 14.11 6.45 -10.81
C GLU A 100 13.71 6.29 -9.36
N ASP A 101 12.40 6.46 -9.01
CA ASP A 101 11.89 6.16 -7.67
C ASP A 101 12.13 4.69 -7.32
N ARG A 102 11.77 3.78 -8.24
CA ARG A 102 11.98 2.34 -8.09
C ARG A 102 13.46 2.00 -7.83
N LYS A 103 14.37 2.58 -8.60
CA LYS A 103 15.83 2.35 -8.45
C LYS A 103 16.35 2.85 -7.12
N LYS A 104 16.01 4.09 -6.74
CA LYS A 104 16.41 4.66 -5.45
C LYS A 104 15.89 3.84 -4.26
N LEU A 105 14.62 3.45 -4.29
CA LEU A 105 14.04 2.59 -3.24
C LEU A 105 14.69 1.21 -3.22
N SER A 106 15.01 0.63 -4.38
CA SER A 106 15.71 -0.66 -4.44
C SER A 106 17.11 -0.59 -3.82
N GLU A 107 17.85 0.51 -4.02
CA GLU A 107 19.15 0.75 -3.39
C GLU A 107 19.02 0.87 -1.87
N LEU A 108 18.04 1.64 -1.38
CA LEU A 108 17.78 1.82 0.05
C LEU A 108 17.39 0.50 0.73
N CYS A 109 16.55 -0.30 0.10
CA CYS A 109 16.05 -1.55 0.67
C CYS A 109 17.06 -2.70 0.54
N GLY A 110 17.94 -2.66 -0.47
CA GLY A 110 18.86 -3.75 -0.81
C GLY A 110 18.20 -4.94 -1.51
N TYR A 111 17.03 -4.72 -2.13
CA TYR A 111 16.33 -5.69 -2.97
C TYR A 111 15.58 -4.98 -4.11
N GLU A 112 15.19 -5.73 -5.14
CA GLU A 112 14.43 -5.17 -6.26
C GLU A 112 12.99 -4.83 -5.86
N VAL A 113 12.65 -3.55 -5.91
CA VAL A 113 11.29 -3.03 -5.74
C VAL A 113 10.53 -3.26 -7.06
N VAL A 114 9.34 -3.83 -6.97
CA VAL A 114 8.52 -4.17 -8.15
C VAL A 114 7.05 -3.73 -8.03
N GLY A 115 6.64 -3.27 -6.87
CA GLY A 115 5.28 -2.79 -6.61
C GLY A 115 5.16 -1.29 -6.75
N MET A 116 3.93 -0.82 -6.95
CA MET A 116 3.59 0.59 -7.03
C MET A 116 2.17 0.86 -6.51
N ALA A 117 1.93 2.08 -6.04
CA ALA A 117 0.60 2.68 -5.93
C ALA A 117 0.58 3.99 -6.72
N TYR A 118 -0.51 4.24 -7.45
CA TYR A 118 -0.66 5.50 -8.19
C TYR A 118 -0.90 6.67 -7.23
N PRO A 119 -0.13 7.78 -7.33
CA PRO A 119 -0.49 9.04 -6.68
C PRO A 119 -1.94 9.43 -7.01
N TYR A 120 -2.70 9.85 -5.99
CA TYR A 120 -4.14 10.16 -6.11
C TYR A 120 -5.02 9.01 -6.63
N GLY A 121 -4.44 7.85 -6.95
CA GLY A 121 -5.11 6.72 -7.59
C GLY A 121 -5.46 6.95 -9.06
N THR A 122 -4.98 8.03 -9.66
CA THR A 122 -5.29 8.42 -11.05
C THR A 122 -4.27 7.88 -12.05
N TYR A 123 -4.75 7.48 -13.22
CA TYR A 123 -3.94 6.93 -14.31
C TYR A 123 -4.73 6.99 -15.63
N ASN A 124 -4.05 6.79 -16.75
CA ASN A 124 -4.65 6.56 -18.06
C ASN A 124 -3.87 5.46 -18.82
N ASP A 125 -4.34 5.08 -20.00
CA ASP A 125 -3.72 4.01 -20.79
C ASP A 125 -2.28 4.34 -21.21
N LYS A 126 -1.95 5.61 -21.46
CA LYS A 126 -0.57 6.06 -21.75
C LYS A 126 0.35 5.77 -20.56
N VAL A 127 -0.05 6.14 -19.33
CA VAL A 127 0.71 5.88 -18.10
C VAL A 127 0.95 4.38 -17.91
N VAL A 128 -0.12 3.58 -18.00
CA VAL A 128 -0.02 2.12 -17.85
C VAL A 128 0.92 1.52 -18.88
N LYS A 129 0.83 1.95 -20.14
CA LYS A 129 1.74 1.50 -21.21
C LYS A 129 3.20 1.87 -20.92
N CYS A 130 3.46 3.12 -20.50
CA CYS A 130 4.81 3.55 -20.13
C CYS A 130 5.40 2.69 -19.00
N ILE A 131 4.60 2.40 -17.96
CA ILE A 131 5.01 1.57 -16.83
C ILE A 131 5.31 0.15 -17.30
N LEU A 132 4.40 -0.46 -18.06
CA LEU A 132 4.52 -1.83 -18.55
C LEU A 132 5.75 -2.05 -19.43
N GLU A 133 6.00 -1.13 -20.35
CA GLU A 133 7.03 -1.29 -21.39
C GLU A 133 8.41 -0.78 -20.97
N LYS A 134 8.48 0.18 -20.04
CA LYS A 134 9.71 0.95 -19.79
C LYS A 134 10.16 0.94 -18.33
N THR A 135 9.50 0.22 -17.43
CA THR A 135 9.87 0.14 -16.01
C THR A 135 9.92 -1.29 -15.48
N GLY A 136 10.49 -1.47 -14.28
CA GLY A 136 10.52 -2.77 -13.59
C GLY A 136 9.28 -3.06 -12.73
N VAL A 137 8.27 -2.19 -12.74
CA VAL A 137 7.03 -2.36 -11.95
C VAL A 137 6.18 -3.52 -12.50
N LYS A 138 5.67 -4.37 -11.62
CA LYS A 138 4.87 -5.56 -11.96
C LYS A 138 3.39 -5.44 -11.59
N TYR A 139 3.07 -4.62 -10.60
CA TYR A 139 1.69 -4.30 -10.21
C TYR A 139 1.60 -2.86 -9.72
N SER A 140 0.42 -2.26 -9.87
CA SER A 140 0.14 -0.92 -9.35
C SER A 140 -1.29 -0.82 -8.82
N ARG A 141 -1.43 -0.38 -7.56
CA ARG A 141 -2.71 -0.21 -6.89
C ARG A 141 -3.36 1.12 -7.27
N THR A 142 -4.65 1.05 -7.53
CA THR A 142 -5.57 2.18 -7.65
C THR A 142 -6.27 2.46 -6.31
N VAL A 143 -7.23 3.39 -6.28
CA VAL A 143 -7.99 3.75 -5.04
C VAL A 143 -9.45 3.27 -5.08
N LYS A 144 -9.84 2.50 -6.10
CA LYS A 144 -11.22 2.05 -6.26
C LYS A 144 -11.50 0.84 -5.37
N SER A 145 -12.25 1.02 -4.28
CA SER A 145 -12.70 -0.09 -3.43
C SER A 145 -13.66 -1.01 -4.19
N THR A 146 -13.38 -2.32 -4.16
CA THR A 146 -14.21 -3.33 -4.82
C THR A 146 -15.23 -3.97 -3.89
N TYR A 147 -14.92 -4.05 -2.60
CA TYR A 147 -15.66 -4.83 -1.58
C TYR A 147 -15.83 -6.31 -1.95
N ASP A 148 -15.03 -6.78 -2.90
CA ASP A 148 -14.96 -8.16 -3.38
C ASP A 148 -13.63 -8.78 -2.93
N PHE A 149 -13.67 -10.05 -2.60
CA PHE A 149 -12.50 -10.80 -2.14
C PHE A 149 -11.89 -11.67 -3.23
N THR A 150 -12.49 -11.72 -4.42
CA THR A 150 -11.95 -12.47 -5.55
C THR A 150 -10.63 -11.85 -6.02
N PRO A 151 -9.49 -12.56 -5.97
CA PRO A 151 -8.22 -11.99 -6.38
C PRO A 151 -8.20 -11.62 -7.86
N GLN A 152 -7.85 -10.37 -8.16
CA GLN A 152 -7.56 -9.95 -9.53
C GLN A 152 -6.28 -10.64 -10.00
N LYS A 153 -6.34 -11.40 -11.11
CA LYS A 153 -5.23 -12.19 -11.67
C LYS A 153 -4.60 -11.55 -12.90
N GLU A 154 -5.33 -10.69 -13.57
CA GLU A 154 -4.91 -10.02 -14.80
C GLU A 154 -4.90 -8.52 -14.61
N ASP A 155 -4.21 -7.81 -15.51
CA ASP A 155 -4.10 -6.34 -15.49
C ASP A 155 -3.67 -5.77 -14.11
N LEU A 156 -2.65 -6.38 -13.51
CA LEU A 156 -2.17 -6.00 -12.18
C LEU A 156 -1.64 -4.56 -12.12
N LEU A 157 -1.38 -3.91 -13.26
CA LEU A 157 -1.08 -2.47 -13.30
C LEU A 157 -2.32 -1.59 -13.10
N ARG A 158 -3.52 -2.18 -13.03
CA ARG A 158 -4.78 -1.52 -12.64
C ARG A 158 -5.44 -2.30 -11.51
N PHE A 159 -4.64 -2.68 -10.50
CA PHE A 159 -5.14 -3.45 -9.37
C PHE A 159 -6.07 -2.62 -8.49
N HIS A 160 -7.24 -3.13 -8.19
CA HIS A 160 -8.23 -2.49 -7.32
C HIS A 160 -8.22 -3.12 -5.91
N PRO A 161 -8.04 -2.32 -4.84
CA PRO A 161 -8.06 -2.82 -3.47
C PRO A 161 -9.46 -3.25 -3.03
N THR A 162 -9.54 -4.05 -1.96
CA THR A 162 -10.83 -4.44 -1.39
C THR A 162 -11.50 -3.26 -0.70
N VAL A 163 -10.77 -2.52 0.14
CA VAL A 163 -11.34 -1.44 0.97
C VAL A 163 -10.29 -0.41 1.37
N TYR A 164 -10.71 0.85 1.42
CA TYR A 164 -9.94 1.92 2.04
C TYR A 164 -10.25 1.96 3.54
N TYR A 165 -9.25 1.98 4.40
CA TYR A 165 -9.48 1.74 5.82
C TYR A 165 -10.22 2.86 6.57
N VAL A 166 -10.37 4.06 5.99
CA VAL A 166 -11.20 5.13 6.58
C VAL A 166 -12.68 5.01 6.22
N GLU A 167 -13.05 4.05 5.37
CA GLU A 167 -14.44 3.82 5.03
C GLU A 167 -15.20 3.24 6.22
N LYS A 168 -16.42 3.74 6.45
CA LYS A 168 -17.25 3.33 7.59
C LYS A 168 -17.59 1.84 7.61
N CYS A 169 -17.57 1.20 6.45
CA CYS A 169 -17.84 -0.24 6.30
C CYS A 169 -16.63 -1.13 6.56
N LEU A 170 -15.45 -0.59 6.91
CA LEU A 170 -14.23 -1.38 7.08
C LEU A 170 -14.42 -2.60 7.98
N GLU A 171 -14.97 -2.42 9.18
CA GLU A 171 -15.15 -3.53 10.12
C GLU A 171 -16.17 -4.56 9.60
N GLU A 172 -17.23 -4.14 8.91
CA GLU A 172 -18.20 -5.04 8.26
C GLU A 172 -17.55 -5.85 7.13
N VAL A 173 -16.68 -5.22 6.31
CA VAL A 173 -15.93 -5.89 5.24
C VAL A 173 -14.98 -6.93 5.82
N VAL A 174 -14.28 -6.60 6.91
CA VAL A 174 -13.39 -7.53 7.63
C VAL A 174 -14.21 -8.71 8.19
N ASP A 175 -15.32 -8.44 8.86
CA ASP A 175 -16.16 -9.49 9.44
C ASP A 175 -16.75 -10.41 8.36
N LYS A 176 -17.19 -9.85 7.21
CA LYS A 176 -17.63 -10.60 6.03
C LYS A 176 -16.51 -11.50 5.47
N PHE A 177 -15.30 -10.96 5.32
CA PHE A 177 -14.14 -11.74 4.84
C PHE A 177 -13.85 -12.92 5.79
N LEU A 178 -13.85 -12.67 7.09
CA LEU A 178 -13.59 -13.71 8.09
C LEU A 178 -14.67 -14.80 8.09
N ALA A 179 -15.93 -14.42 7.90
CA ALA A 179 -17.08 -15.34 7.86
C ALA A 179 -17.24 -16.08 6.52
N THR A 180 -16.54 -15.64 5.45
CA THR A 180 -16.67 -16.28 4.14
C THR A 180 -16.10 -17.71 4.18
N GLU A 181 -16.94 -18.69 3.85
CA GLU A 181 -16.57 -20.09 3.67
C GLU A 181 -16.66 -20.43 2.17
N THR A 182 -15.51 -20.75 1.55
CA THR A 182 -15.44 -21.07 0.14
C THR A 182 -14.16 -21.82 -0.18
N ASP A 183 -14.18 -22.63 -1.24
CA ASP A 183 -13.00 -23.27 -1.78
C ASP A 183 -12.20 -22.36 -2.73
N GLU A 184 -12.78 -21.24 -3.15
CA GLU A 184 -12.14 -20.26 -4.01
C GLU A 184 -11.21 -19.33 -3.22
N PRO A 185 -10.07 -18.92 -3.80
CA PRO A 185 -9.16 -17.97 -3.15
C PRO A 185 -9.85 -16.63 -2.82
N GLN A 186 -9.56 -16.10 -1.63
CA GLN A 186 -10.09 -14.83 -1.14
C GLN A 186 -8.97 -13.91 -0.68
N LEU A 187 -8.94 -12.67 -1.17
CA LEU A 187 -7.96 -11.65 -0.81
C LEU A 187 -8.65 -10.46 -0.16
N LEU A 188 -8.24 -10.14 1.06
CA LEU A 188 -8.58 -8.89 1.72
C LEU A 188 -7.39 -7.93 1.57
N TYR A 189 -7.53 -6.93 0.72
CA TYR A 189 -6.52 -5.92 0.45
C TYR A 189 -6.99 -4.58 1.02
N ILE A 190 -6.37 -4.14 2.12
CA ILE A 190 -6.71 -2.92 2.86
C ILE A 190 -5.68 -1.85 2.52
N TRP A 191 -6.11 -0.61 2.25
CA TRP A 191 -5.17 0.48 1.97
C TRP A 191 -5.51 1.76 2.72
N GLY A 192 -4.54 2.69 2.81
CA GLY A 192 -4.72 4.00 3.42
C GLY A 192 -3.40 4.74 3.68
N HIS A 193 -3.47 5.82 4.49
CA HIS A 193 -2.33 6.68 4.82
C HIS A 193 -2.24 6.88 6.34
N THR A 194 -1.12 6.57 6.96
CA THR A 194 -1.03 6.57 8.43
C THR A 194 -1.25 7.94 9.09
N TYR A 195 -1.04 9.06 8.41
CA TYR A 195 -1.40 10.38 8.92
C TYR A 195 -2.92 10.56 9.14
N GLU A 196 -3.76 9.79 8.46
CA GLU A 196 -5.20 9.81 8.63
C GLU A 196 -5.64 9.29 10.00
N LEU A 197 -4.82 8.43 10.62
CA LEU A 197 -5.02 7.93 11.97
C LEU A 197 -4.77 9.04 13.02
N ASP A 198 -3.77 9.88 12.80
CA ASP A 198 -3.54 11.07 13.63
C ASP A 198 -4.60 12.15 13.38
N ALA A 199 -5.10 12.25 12.16
CA ALA A 199 -6.20 13.15 11.80
C ALA A 199 -7.58 12.65 12.30
N GLU A 200 -7.66 11.42 12.83
CA GLU A 200 -8.87 10.78 13.35
C GLU A 200 -9.97 10.57 12.31
N LEU A 201 -9.61 10.39 11.02
CA LEU A 201 -10.54 9.87 10.02
C LEU A 201 -10.96 8.45 10.38
N ILE A 202 -10.01 7.70 10.90
CA ILE A 202 -10.16 6.47 11.67
C ILE A 202 -9.19 6.55 12.85
N THR A 203 -9.52 6.02 14.01
CA THR A 203 -8.62 6.09 15.17
C THR A 203 -7.58 4.97 15.16
N TRP A 204 -6.44 5.18 15.84
CA TRP A 204 -5.45 4.13 16.05
C TRP A 204 -6.03 2.90 16.74
N GLU A 205 -6.96 3.09 17.67
CA GLU A 205 -7.65 2.00 18.37
C GLU A 205 -8.54 1.20 17.42
N ALA A 206 -9.23 1.86 16.47
CA ALA A 206 -10.02 1.17 15.45
C ALA A 206 -9.13 0.39 14.49
N PHE A 207 -8.01 0.97 14.04
CA PHE A 207 -7.02 0.28 13.21
C PHE A 207 -6.44 -0.93 13.96
N GLU A 208 -6.08 -0.78 15.23
CA GLU A 208 -5.57 -1.88 16.06
C GLU A 208 -6.63 -2.98 16.25
N ARG A 209 -7.92 -2.65 16.44
CA ARG A 209 -8.99 -3.66 16.49
C ARG A 209 -9.09 -4.47 15.19
N VAL A 210 -8.93 -3.84 14.04
CA VAL A 210 -8.89 -4.55 12.75
C VAL A 210 -7.70 -5.51 12.70
N CYS A 211 -6.51 -5.06 13.13
CA CYS A 211 -5.33 -5.92 13.23
C CYS A 211 -5.58 -7.12 14.16
N GLN A 212 -6.22 -6.90 15.32
CA GLN A 212 -6.56 -7.97 16.27
C GLN A 212 -7.54 -8.99 15.67
N LYS A 213 -8.60 -8.53 14.99
CA LYS A 213 -9.59 -9.42 14.34
C LYS A 213 -8.93 -10.33 13.30
N LEU A 214 -7.96 -9.80 12.55
CA LEU A 214 -7.29 -10.52 11.48
C LEU A 214 -6.17 -11.45 11.98
N ALA A 215 -5.59 -11.19 13.15
CA ALA A 215 -4.39 -11.87 13.64
C ALA A 215 -4.61 -13.35 14.04
N ASN A 216 -3.52 -14.12 14.03
CA ASN A 216 -3.43 -15.48 14.59
C ASN A 216 -4.45 -16.48 14.02
N ARG A 217 -4.71 -16.42 12.72
CA ARG A 217 -5.64 -17.34 12.04
C ARG A 217 -4.87 -18.28 11.13
N ASP A 218 -5.01 -19.56 11.38
CA ASP A 218 -4.28 -20.59 10.64
C ASP A 218 -4.74 -20.75 9.19
N ASP A 219 -5.96 -20.28 8.85
CA ASP A 219 -6.55 -20.31 7.51
C ASP A 219 -6.14 -19.12 6.64
N ILE A 220 -5.45 -18.10 7.20
CA ILE A 220 -5.09 -16.86 6.50
C ILE A 220 -3.58 -16.80 6.23
N PHE A 221 -3.21 -16.47 4.99
CA PHE A 221 -1.86 -16.06 4.61
C PHE A 221 -1.70 -14.56 4.82
N TYR A 222 -0.71 -14.16 5.61
CA TYR A 222 -0.34 -12.76 5.81
C TYR A 222 0.85 -12.44 4.91
N GLY A 223 0.61 -11.67 3.88
CA GLY A 223 1.63 -11.34 2.88
C GLY A 223 1.73 -9.85 2.60
N THR A 224 2.85 -9.43 2.02
CA THR A 224 2.98 -8.14 1.35
C THR A 224 2.18 -8.14 0.05
N ASN A 225 1.99 -6.97 -0.57
CA ASN A 225 1.29 -6.90 -1.86
C ASN A 225 1.94 -7.81 -2.91
N LYS A 226 3.27 -7.80 -3.00
CA LYS A 226 4.03 -8.69 -3.87
C LYS A 226 3.73 -10.16 -3.59
N GLU A 227 3.76 -10.57 -2.31
CA GLU A 227 3.56 -11.97 -1.92
C GLU A 227 2.13 -12.48 -2.17
N VAL A 228 1.14 -11.57 -2.22
CA VAL A 228 -0.26 -11.96 -2.49
C VAL A 228 -0.66 -11.85 -3.94
N LEU A 229 0.04 -11.03 -4.74
CA LEU A 229 -0.31 -10.73 -6.14
C LEU A 229 0.57 -11.47 -7.17
N LEU A 230 1.84 -11.77 -6.85
CA LEU A 230 2.82 -12.40 -7.72
C LEU A 230 3.21 -13.80 -7.22
#